data_42ad65ea67bc05e63ef32fe41ae7aaee
#
_entry.id   42ad65ea67bc05e63ef32fe41ae7aaee
#
_cell.length_a   1.000
_cell.length_b   1.000
_cell.length_c   1.000
_cell.angle_alpha   90.00
_cell.angle_beta   90.00
_cell.angle_gamma   90.00
#
_symmetry.space_group_name_H-M   'P 1'
#
loop_
_entity.id
_entity.type
_entity.pdbx_description
1 polymer ?
#
loop_
_entity_poly.entity_id
_entity_poly.type
_entity_poly.pdbx_seq_one_letter_code
_entity_poly.pdbx_strand_id
1 'polypeptide(L)'
;MQVTIDGVPYLPACASASRIGIAITTHNRADVLKRAIEQHQKHLPAGALVVVIDDGSKPAAVVPDGVQLLRNETSLGIVTSKNASLSALMDAGCEHLFLWDDDAWPIADNWHLPYIESPELHLAYQFLDLAGRNKLNDMTVLYRDDKHIAYTGQRGVMLYYHRSAIEKVGGFDPVYGRGMYEHSDLALRIHNAGLTTWAYADIVGSEKLIHSLDEHEAVERSVPKPDRVALVERNVKIHNERRDTGFTGYVEYRQQRDVVITTLLTSQPDPQRGVKITPSPDLLAKWAASLKGCHAVALTDSLSAVPFGVSMVGVPDVKMNVYFRRWLHIWQHLREHPEYRFIWCTDGTDVEMLRAPWDEMVPGKVYVGSEPKTYADSWAKQNHPERIYQEFIEAHRGDVMLNAGLLGGTRADVMAFAHGIIRLYYRIESYRFWKKEQAGAAVGDMIAFGIVAKSFGDRIVTGPRIHTIFKSDGVGKEYAFWRHK
;
A
#
# COMPACT_ATOMS: atom_id res chain seq x y z
N MET A 1 -4.19 -18.32 -32.38
CA MET A 1 -2.94 -19.10 -32.40
C MET A 1 -2.54 -19.32 -30.95
N GLN A 2 -2.60 -20.54 -30.47
CA GLN A 2 -2.26 -20.85 -29.07
C GLN A 2 -0.73 -21.03 -29.03
N VAL A 3 -0.04 -20.18 -28.27
CA VAL A 3 1.41 -20.29 -28.07
C VAL A 3 1.64 -21.07 -26.79
N THR A 4 2.40 -22.16 -26.86
CA THR A 4 2.83 -22.94 -25.72
C THR A 4 4.32 -22.68 -25.46
N ILE A 5 4.66 -22.34 -24.20
CA ILE A 5 6.05 -22.24 -23.73
C ILE A 5 6.24 -23.36 -22.70
N ASP A 6 7.22 -24.24 -22.92
CA ASP A 6 7.54 -25.41 -22.08
C ASP A 6 6.34 -26.33 -21.77
N GLY A 7 5.43 -26.50 -22.78
CA GLY A 7 4.26 -27.37 -22.61
C GLY A 7 3.09 -26.77 -21.80
N VAL A 8 3.23 -25.54 -21.31
CA VAL A 8 2.15 -24.80 -20.64
C VAL A 8 1.46 -23.90 -21.65
N PRO A 9 0.12 -24.01 -21.83
CA PRO A 9 -0.60 -23.12 -22.74
C PRO A 9 -0.49 -21.68 -22.24
N TYR A 10 0.20 -20.83 -23.01
CA TYR A 10 0.17 -19.40 -22.80
C TYR A 10 -1.14 -18.88 -23.40
N LEU A 11 -2.10 -18.60 -22.56
CA LEU A 11 -3.23 -17.73 -22.95
C LEU A 11 -2.63 -16.32 -23.05
N PRO A 12 -2.62 -15.69 -24.25
CA PRO A 12 -2.35 -14.26 -24.28
C PRO A 12 -3.39 -13.64 -23.34
N ALA A 13 -2.93 -12.80 -22.43
CA ALA A 13 -3.83 -11.97 -21.65
C ALA A 13 -4.80 -11.40 -22.69
N CYS A 14 -6.10 -11.74 -22.60
CA CYS A 14 -7.12 -11.06 -23.36
C CYS A 14 -6.81 -9.59 -23.14
N ALA A 15 -6.65 -8.82 -24.23
CA ALA A 15 -6.64 -7.39 -24.15
C ALA A 15 -7.95 -7.03 -23.45
N SER A 16 -7.91 -6.92 -22.13
CA SER A 16 -9.05 -6.43 -21.36
C SER A 16 -9.26 -5.03 -21.88
N ALA A 17 -10.45 -4.74 -22.37
CA ALA A 17 -10.81 -3.38 -22.74
C ALA A 17 -10.39 -2.48 -21.58
N SER A 18 -9.60 -1.44 -21.87
CA SER A 18 -9.05 -0.51 -20.88
C SER A 18 -10.15 -0.08 -19.93
N ARG A 19 -10.02 -0.45 -18.65
CA ARG A 19 -11.08 -0.21 -17.67
C ARG A 19 -11.09 1.24 -17.24
N ILE A 20 -12.24 1.90 -17.40
CA ILE A 20 -12.45 3.29 -16.99
C ILE A 20 -12.94 3.30 -15.54
N GLY A 21 -12.34 4.13 -14.71
CA GLY A 21 -12.77 4.40 -13.34
C GLY A 21 -13.16 5.87 -13.16
N ILE A 22 -14.29 6.10 -12.53
CA ILE A 22 -14.84 7.41 -12.20
C ILE A 22 -14.99 7.46 -10.68
N ALA A 23 -14.33 8.41 -10.02
CA ALA A 23 -14.48 8.62 -8.59
C ALA A 23 -15.00 10.04 -8.33
N ILE A 24 -16.05 10.17 -7.52
CA ILE A 24 -16.68 11.44 -7.16
C ILE A 24 -16.47 11.66 -5.67
N THR A 25 -15.84 12.78 -5.30
CA THR A 25 -15.62 13.14 -3.90
C THR A 25 -16.69 14.13 -3.43
N THR A 26 -17.30 13.86 -2.28
CA THR A 26 -18.37 14.71 -1.70
C THR A 26 -18.20 14.94 -0.21
N HIS A 27 -18.75 16.07 0.29
CA HIS A 27 -18.87 16.37 1.72
C HIS A 27 -20.04 17.32 1.97
N ASN A 28 -21.09 16.86 2.69
CA ASN A 28 -22.26 17.64 3.11
C ASN A 28 -23.04 18.32 1.94
N ARG A 29 -23.11 17.69 0.77
CA ARG A 29 -23.72 18.24 -0.46
C ARG A 29 -24.66 17.23 -1.13
N ALA A 30 -25.61 16.68 -0.40
CA ALA A 30 -26.45 15.57 -0.87
C ALA A 30 -27.17 15.86 -2.20
N ASP A 31 -27.75 17.07 -2.37
CA ASP A 31 -28.48 17.44 -3.58
C ASP A 31 -27.55 17.64 -4.79
N VAL A 32 -26.36 18.23 -4.57
CA VAL A 32 -25.35 18.42 -5.60
C VAL A 32 -24.82 17.06 -6.05
N LEU A 33 -24.47 16.18 -5.10
CA LEU A 33 -24.02 14.81 -5.38
C LEU A 33 -25.08 14.03 -6.18
N LYS A 34 -26.36 14.08 -5.78
CA LYS A 34 -27.44 13.41 -6.47
C LYS A 34 -27.47 13.82 -7.94
N ARG A 35 -27.45 15.13 -8.21
CA ARG A 35 -27.43 15.68 -9.57
C ARG A 35 -26.18 15.22 -10.34
N ALA A 36 -25.00 15.24 -9.72
CA ALA A 36 -23.77 14.77 -10.34
C ALA A 36 -23.90 13.29 -10.75
N ILE A 37 -24.35 12.43 -9.85
CA ILE A 37 -24.53 10.99 -10.13
C ILE A 37 -25.51 10.78 -11.29
N GLU A 38 -26.66 11.48 -11.31
CA GLU A 38 -27.64 11.39 -12.42
C GLU A 38 -27.01 11.75 -13.77
N GLN A 39 -26.18 12.78 -13.84
CA GLN A 39 -25.49 13.18 -15.05
C GLN A 39 -24.39 12.18 -15.45
N HIS A 40 -23.61 11.69 -14.48
CA HIS A 40 -22.63 10.63 -14.75
C HIS A 40 -23.29 9.36 -15.28
N GLN A 41 -24.41 8.94 -14.72
CA GLN A 41 -25.17 7.76 -15.19
C GLN A 41 -25.71 7.96 -16.62
N LYS A 42 -26.18 9.16 -16.97
CA LYS A 42 -26.68 9.50 -18.29
C LYS A 42 -25.62 9.38 -19.39
N HIS A 43 -24.37 9.74 -19.08
CA HIS A 43 -23.24 9.77 -20.01
C HIS A 43 -22.13 8.76 -19.62
N LEU A 44 -22.54 7.64 -18.98
CA LEU A 44 -21.59 6.66 -18.44
C LEU A 44 -20.90 5.86 -19.55
N PRO A 45 -19.56 5.84 -19.60
CA PRO A 45 -18.85 4.95 -20.51
C PRO A 45 -19.17 3.47 -20.23
N ALA A 46 -19.29 2.67 -21.27
CA ALA A 46 -19.62 1.26 -21.13
C ALA A 46 -18.60 0.52 -20.25
N GLY A 47 -19.07 -0.17 -19.21
CA GLY A 47 -18.24 -0.94 -18.29
C GLY A 47 -17.42 -0.12 -17.30
N ALA A 48 -17.65 1.20 -17.23
CA ALA A 48 -16.95 2.06 -16.26
C ALA A 48 -17.37 1.72 -14.81
N LEU A 49 -16.39 1.76 -13.92
CA LEU A 49 -16.61 1.70 -12.47
C LEU A 49 -16.92 3.11 -11.95
N VAL A 50 -17.98 3.24 -11.14
CA VAL A 50 -18.29 4.50 -10.45
C VAL A 50 -18.16 4.30 -8.94
N VAL A 51 -17.35 5.16 -8.30
CA VAL A 51 -17.13 5.16 -6.85
C VAL A 51 -17.41 6.55 -6.31
N VAL A 52 -18.16 6.64 -5.21
CA VAL A 52 -18.35 7.88 -4.45
C VAL A 52 -17.54 7.79 -3.18
N ILE A 53 -16.77 8.84 -2.88
CA ILE A 53 -16.03 9.00 -1.61
C ILE A 53 -16.75 10.05 -0.79
N ASP A 54 -17.43 9.60 0.26
CA ASP A 54 -18.11 10.48 1.23
C ASP A 54 -17.14 10.84 2.37
N ASP A 55 -16.68 12.08 2.38
CA ASP A 55 -15.77 12.60 3.43
C ASP A 55 -16.52 12.97 4.71
N GLY A 56 -17.24 12.00 5.28
CA GLY A 56 -17.90 12.14 6.59
C GLY A 56 -19.12 13.06 6.61
N SER A 57 -19.93 13.04 5.56
CA SER A 57 -21.16 13.84 5.48
C SER A 57 -22.17 13.51 6.59
N LYS A 58 -22.96 14.51 6.97
CA LYS A 58 -24.07 14.40 7.93
C LYS A 58 -25.31 15.09 7.37
N PRO A 59 -26.35 14.33 6.94
CA PRO A 59 -26.42 12.85 6.90
C PRO A 59 -25.43 12.22 5.92
N ALA A 60 -25.21 10.90 6.05
CA ALA A 60 -24.37 10.14 5.14
C ALA A 60 -24.87 10.25 3.68
N ALA A 61 -23.92 10.25 2.75
CA ALA A 61 -24.25 10.22 1.33
C ALA A 61 -25.04 8.95 0.97
N VAL A 62 -25.98 9.07 0.04
CA VAL A 62 -26.77 7.96 -0.50
C VAL A 62 -26.46 7.84 -1.98
N VAL A 63 -26.19 6.62 -2.44
CA VAL A 63 -25.89 6.33 -3.84
C VAL A 63 -26.85 5.27 -4.39
N PRO A 64 -27.16 5.29 -5.69
CA PRO A 64 -28.00 4.27 -6.33
C PRO A 64 -27.24 2.95 -6.52
N ASP A 65 -27.99 1.89 -6.86
CA ASP A 65 -27.42 0.60 -7.22
C ASP A 65 -26.42 0.72 -8.38
N GLY A 66 -25.33 -0.03 -8.29
CA GLY A 66 -24.24 -0.01 -9.26
C GLY A 66 -23.19 1.07 -9.04
N VAL A 67 -23.38 1.98 -8.08
CA VAL A 67 -22.38 2.95 -7.61
C VAL A 67 -21.80 2.47 -6.28
N GLN A 68 -20.49 2.37 -6.18
CA GLN A 68 -19.85 2.03 -4.93
C GLN A 68 -19.76 3.25 -4.01
N LEU A 69 -20.01 3.07 -2.70
CA LEU A 69 -19.83 4.12 -1.69
C LEU A 69 -18.71 3.73 -0.74
N LEU A 70 -17.68 4.57 -0.66
CA LEU A 70 -16.69 4.53 0.39
C LEU A 70 -16.86 5.76 1.29
N ARG A 71 -16.82 5.56 2.61
CA ARG A 71 -17.13 6.62 3.55
C ARG A 71 -16.10 6.74 4.67
N ASN A 72 -15.67 7.96 4.93
CA ASN A 72 -14.95 8.32 6.15
C ASN A 72 -15.96 8.55 7.29
N GLU A 73 -15.67 8.14 8.51
CA GLU A 73 -16.52 8.41 9.69
C GLU A 73 -16.60 9.90 10.00
N THR A 74 -15.49 10.60 9.81
CA THR A 74 -15.33 12.05 9.97
C THR A 74 -14.62 12.64 8.76
N SER A 75 -14.80 13.94 8.51
CA SER A 75 -14.14 14.60 7.38
C SER A 75 -12.61 14.66 7.60
N LEU A 76 -11.88 14.06 6.68
CA LEU A 76 -10.41 14.01 6.63
C LEU A 76 -9.81 15.01 5.65
N GLY A 77 -10.64 15.62 4.79
CA GLY A 77 -10.25 16.60 3.78
C GLY A 77 -9.98 16.01 2.40
N ILE A 78 -9.88 16.91 1.41
CA ILE A 78 -9.86 16.53 -0.01
C ILE A 78 -8.65 15.68 -0.39
N VAL A 79 -7.48 15.91 0.20
CA VAL A 79 -6.26 15.13 -0.07
C VAL A 79 -6.48 13.65 0.26
N THR A 80 -7.00 13.35 1.45
CA THR A 80 -7.28 11.99 1.88
C THR A 80 -8.37 11.35 1.02
N SER A 81 -9.43 12.10 0.72
CA SER A 81 -10.56 11.59 -0.06
C SER A 81 -10.19 11.34 -1.53
N LYS A 82 -9.38 12.20 -2.17
CA LYS A 82 -8.85 11.94 -3.52
C LYS A 82 -7.84 10.79 -3.53
N ASN A 83 -7.06 10.59 -2.47
CA ASN A 83 -6.22 9.40 -2.32
C ASN A 83 -7.05 8.12 -2.16
N ALA A 84 -8.16 8.16 -1.43
CA ALA A 84 -9.11 7.05 -1.37
C ALA A 84 -9.73 6.75 -2.75
N SER A 85 -10.04 7.79 -3.55
CA SER A 85 -10.45 7.66 -4.95
C SER A 85 -9.40 6.93 -5.79
N LEU A 86 -8.15 7.36 -5.74
CA LEU A 86 -7.04 6.70 -6.44
C LEU A 86 -6.90 5.24 -6.01
N SER A 87 -6.90 4.96 -4.69
CA SER A 87 -6.79 3.60 -4.17
C SER A 87 -7.90 2.71 -4.71
N ALA A 88 -9.16 3.14 -4.62
CA ALA A 88 -10.31 2.37 -5.08
C ALA A 88 -10.23 2.02 -6.57
N LEU A 89 -9.89 3.00 -7.42
CA LEU A 89 -9.79 2.79 -8.86
C LEU A 89 -8.58 1.94 -9.26
N MET A 90 -7.43 2.17 -8.63
CA MET A 90 -6.20 1.39 -8.86
C MET A 90 -6.37 -0.07 -8.44
N ASP A 91 -6.96 -0.33 -7.27
CA ASP A 91 -7.20 -1.68 -6.75
C ASP A 91 -8.25 -2.43 -7.58
N ALA A 92 -9.21 -1.72 -8.17
CA ALA A 92 -10.17 -2.27 -9.13
C ALA A 92 -9.58 -2.56 -10.52
N GLY A 93 -8.29 -2.26 -10.75
CA GLY A 93 -7.61 -2.50 -12.03
C GLY A 93 -7.99 -1.52 -13.13
N CYS A 94 -8.50 -0.31 -12.80
CA CYS A 94 -8.75 0.72 -13.78
C CYS A 94 -7.45 1.23 -14.41
N GLU A 95 -7.47 1.49 -15.71
CA GLU A 95 -6.35 2.05 -16.47
C GLU A 95 -6.47 3.56 -16.63
N HIS A 96 -7.69 4.03 -16.85
CA HIS A 96 -8.05 5.43 -16.99
C HIS A 96 -8.85 5.90 -15.77
N LEU A 97 -8.29 6.85 -15.03
CA LEU A 97 -8.79 7.31 -13.73
C LEU A 97 -9.30 8.73 -13.87
N PHE A 98 -10.61 8.94 -13.68
CA PHE A 98 -11.25 10.26 -13.69
C PHE A 98 -11.71 10.59 -12.27
N LEU A 99 -11.08 11.58 -11.65
CA LEU A 99 -11.42 12.06 -10.32
C LEU A 99 -12.20 13.36 -10.42
N TRP A 100 -13.38 13.38 -9.82
CA TRP A 100 -14.32 14.48 -9.88
C TRP A 100 -14.62 15.05 -8.50
N ASP A 101 -14.88 16.34 -8.46
CA ASP A 101 -15.63 16.95 -7.38
C ASP A 101 -17.14 16.78 -7.67
N ASP A 102 -17.99 16.79 -6.64
CA ASP A 102 -19.44 16.56 -6.79
C ASP A 102 -20.19 17.69 -7.51
N ASP A 103 -19.54 18.81 -7.78
CA ASP A 103 -20.08 19.97 -8.49
C ASP A 103 -19.64 20.06 -9.97
N ALA A 104 -19.14 18.96 -10.51
CA ALA A 104 -18.80 18.82 -11.92
C ALA A 104 -19.25 17.47 -12.48
N TRP A 105 -19.66 17.44 -13.77
CA TRP A 105 -20.18 16.25 -14.43
C TRP A 105 -20.10 16.34 -15.95
N PRO A 106 -20.14 15.18 -16.66
CA PRO A 106 -20.20 15.16 -18.12
C PRO A 106 -21.58 15.65 -18.63
N ILE A 107 -21.59 16.31 -19.80
CA ILE A 107 -22.79 16.80 -20.48
C ILE A 107 -22.95 16.26 -21.91
N ALA A 108 -22.01 15.43 -22.35
CA ALA A 108 -22.01 14.81 -23.66
C ALA A 108 -21.59 13.35 -23.59
N ASP A 109 -22.10 12.53 -24.50
CA ASP A 109 -21.59 11.17 -24.67
C ASP A 109 -20.18 11.17 -25.19
N ASN A 110 -19.44 10.11 -24.88
CA ASN A 110 -18.03 9.97 -25.28
C ASN A 110 -17.08 11.08 -24.78
N TRP A 111 -17.47 11.83 -23.76
CA TRP A 111 -16.71 12.91 -23.15
C TRP A 111 -15.28 12.49 -22.74
N HIS A 112 -15.10 11.23 -22.41
CA HIS A 112 -13.85 10.64 -21.93
C HIS A 112 -12.84 10.36 -23.04
N LEU A 113 -13.29 10.15 -24.29
CA LEU A 113 -12.41 9.72 -25.39
C LEU A 113 -11.27 10.69 -25.68
N PRO A 114 -11.45 12.01 -25.78
CA PRO A 114 -10.33 12.91 -26.05
C PRO A 114 -9.25 12.89 -24.96
N TYR A 115 -9.61 12.56 -23.70
CA TYR A 115 -8.65 12.39 -22.61
C TYR A 115 -7.89 11.08 -22.75
N ILE A 116 -8.56 9.99 -23.08
CA ILE A 116 -7.96 8.65 -23.22
C ILE A 116 -7.08 8.56 -24.46
N GLU A 117 -7.48 9.18 -25.56
CA GLU A 117 -6.74 9.21 -26.82
C GLU A 117 -5.55 10.17 -26.82
N SER A 118 -5.44 11.03 -25.82
CA SER A 118 -4.30 11.92 -25.64
C SER A 118 -3.04 11.13 -25.24
N PRO A 119 -1.84 11.52 -25.72
CA PRO A 119 -0.59 10.95 -25.25
C PRO A 119 -0.21 11.42 -23.84
N GLU A 120 -0.90 12.45 -23.32
CA GLU A 120 -0.64 13.01 -21.99
C GLU A 120 -1.20 12.08 -20.90
N LEU A 121 -0.37 11.65 -19.96
CA LEU A 121 -0.80 10.75 -18.89
C LEU A 121 -1.56 11.46 -17.75
N HIS A 122 -1.67 12.77 -17.83
CA HIS A 122 -2.47 13.62 -16.95
C HIS A 122 -3.00 14.83 -17.71
N LEU A 123 -4.29 15.09 -17.51
CA LEU A 123 -5.00 16.28 -17.99
C LEU A 123 -6.00 16.73 -16.92
N ALA A 124 -6.34 18.01 -16.89
CA ALA A 124 -7.30 18.56 -15.96
C ALA A 124 -8.26 19.53 -16.65
N TYR A 125 -9.54 19.38 -16.38
CA TYR A 125 -10.58 20.26 -16.94
C TYR A 125 -10.39 21.70 -16.47
N GLN A 126 -10.26 22.60 -17.43
CA GLN A 126 -10.18 24.06 -17.20
C GLN A 126 -11.51 24.67 -17.69
N PHE A 127 -12.41 24.95 -16.79
CA PHE A 127 -13.84 25.09 -17.05
C PHE A 127 -14.37 26.49 -17.36
N LEU A 128 -15.52 26.52 -18.09
CA LEU A 128 -16.49 27.60 -18.07
C LEU A 128 -17.60 27.23 -17.06
N ASP A 129 -18.07 28.20 -16.29
CA ASP A 129 -19.22 27.99 -15.39
C ASP A 129 -20.56 27.99 -16.17
N LEU A 130 -21.67 27.68 -15.48
CA LEU A 130 -23.02 27.67 -16.05
C LEU A 130 -23.44 28.99 -16.70
N ALA A 131 -22.90 30.10 -16.26
CA ALA A 131 -23.17 31.41 -16.82
C ALA A 131 -22.30 31.72 -18.06
N GLY A 132 -21.45 30.78 -18.48
CA GLY A 132 -20.54 30.93 -19.60
C GLY A 132 -19.33 31.82 -19.29
N ARG A 133 -19.07 32.08 -18.02
CA ARG A 133 -17.90 32.87 -17.60
C ARG A 133 -16.64 32.01 -17.62
N ASN A 134 -15.60 32.54 -18.24
CA ASN A 134 -14.30 31.90 -18.23
C ASN A 134 -13.57 32.19 -16.92
N LYS A 135 -13.29 31.16 -16.11
CA LYS A 135 -12.57 31.26 -14.84
C LYS A 135 -11.03 31.34 -15.00
N LEU A 136 -10.53 31.48 -16.21
CA LEU A 136 -9.10 31.53 -16.51
C LEU A 136 -8.45 32.90 -16.28
N ASN A 137 -9.14 33.87 -15.66
CA ASN A 137 -8.59 35.20 -15.41
C ASN A 137 -7.32 35.21 -14.53
N ASP A 138 -7.09 34.15 -13.78
CA ASP A 138 -5.93 33.95 -12.92
C ASP A 138 -4.88 32.99 -13.52
N MET A 139 -5.08 32.55 -14.77
CA MET A 139 -4.18 31.65 -15.48
C MET A 139 -3.86 32.18 -16.87
N THR A 140 -2.62 31.98 -17.30
CA THR A 140 -2.16 32.34 -18.63
C THR A 140 -2.07 31.08 -19.50
N VAL A 141 -2.52 31.19 -20.75
CA VAL A 141 -2.31 30.14 -21.76
C VAL A 141 -0.85 30.20 -22.20
N LEU A 142 -0.14 29.08 -22.06
CA LEU A 142 1.26 28.91 -22.46
C LEU A 142 1.40 28.32 -23.86
N TYR A 143 0.47 27.42 -24.23
CA TYR A 143 0.48 26.71 -25.50
C TYR A 143 -0.95 26.34 -25.91
N ARG A 144 -1.20 26.28 -27.23
CA ARG A 144 -2.46 25.76 -27.78
C ARG A 144 -2.23 25.24 -29.19
N ASP A 145 -2.76 24.05 -29.46
CA ASP A 145 -2.92 23.49 -30.79
C ASP A 145 -4.41 23.11 -31.06
N ASP A 146 -4.66 22.16 -31.93
CA ASP A 146 -6.00 21.65 -32.25
C ASP A 146 -6.53 20.65 -31.23
N LYS A 147 -5.67 20.10 -30.35
CA LYS A 147 -6.01 19.05 -29.37
C LYS A 147 -5.84 19.50 -27.93
N HIS A 148 -4.77 20.22 -27.63
CA HIS A 148 -4.38 20.55 -26.26
C HIS A 148 -4.24 22.06 -26.06
N ILE A 149 -4.48 22.47 -24.81
CA ILE A 149 -4.23 23.82 -24.32
C ILE A 149 -3.52 23.72 -22.97
N ALA A 150 -2.34 24.35 -22.86
CA ALA A 150 -1.54 24.34 -21.63
C ALA A 150 -1.59 25.70 -20.94
N TYR A 151 -1.51 25.67 -19.60
CA TYR A 151 -1.72 26.80 -18.72
C TYR A 151 -0.62 26.95 -17.67
N THR A 152 -0.59 28.12 -17.00
CA THR A 152 0.31 28.38 -15.85
C THR A 152 -0.14 27.70 -14.55
N GLY A 153 -1.32 27.09 -14.52
CA GLY A 153 -1.88 26.41 -13.37
C GLY A 153 -3.07 25.52 -13.78
N GLN A 154 -3.69 24.84 -12.83
CA GLN A 154 -4.86 23.99 -13.10
C GLN A 154 -5.95 24.12 -12.04
N ARG A 155 -7.15 23.69 -12.40
CA ARG A 155 -8.28 23.45 -11.49
C ARG A 155 -8.31 21.98 -11.04
N GLY A 156 -9.00 21.71 -9.94
CA GLY A 156 -9.08 20.38 -9.35
C GLY A 156 -10.42 19.67 -9.51
N VAL A 157 -11.37 20.27 -10.24
CA VAL A 157 -12.77 19.78 -10.30
C VAL A 157 -12.95 18.48 -11.08
N MET A 158 -12.15 18.28 -12.14
CA MET A 158 -12.01 17.00 -12.83
C MET A 158 -10.55 16.81 -13.22
N LEU A 159 -10.00 15.68 -12.82
CA LEU A 159 -8.62 15.29 -13.04
C LEU A 159 -8.58 13.92 -13.71
N TYR A 160 -7.96 13.86 -14.88
CA TYR A 160 -7.69 12.59 -15.57
C TYR A 160 -6.26 12.14 -15.28
N TYR A 161 -6.10 10.86 -14.95
CA TYR A 161 -4.81 10.20 -14.81
C TYR A 161 -4.82 8.86 -15.55
N HIS A 162 -3.76 8.58 -16.27
CA HIS A 162 -3.48 7.22 -16.69
C HIS A 162 -2.80 6.47 -15.53
N ARG A 163 -3.15 5.19 -15.36
CA ARG A 163 -2.63 4.32 -14.30
C ARG A 163 -1.12 4.41 -14.11
N SER A 164 -0.36 4.38 -15.22
CA SER A 164 1.10 4.40 -15.17
C SER A 164 1.69 5.66 -14.55
N ALA A 165 1.00 6.80 -14.63
CA ALA A 165 1.45 8.01 -13.96
C ALA A 165 1.39 7.85 -12.42
N ILE A 166 0.29 7.28 -11.90
CA ILE A 166 0.11 7.03 -10.47
C ILE A 166 1.08 5.94 -9.98
N GLU A 167 1.30 4.89 -10.77
CA GLU A 167 2.30 3.86 -10.45
C GLU A 167 3.72 4.44 -10.35
N LYS A 168 4.02 5.49 -11.11
CA LYS A 168 5.36 6.10 -11.13
C LYS A 168 5.58 7.10 -10.00
N VAL A 169 4.62 7.99 -9.72
CA VAL A 169 4.82 9.11 -8.78
C VAL A 169 3.96 9.03 -7.52
N GLY A 170 3.05 8.07 -7.43
CA GLY A 170 2.09 7.95 -6.33
C GLY A 170 0.92 8.93 -6.44
N GLY A 171 0.27 9.24 -5.33
CA GLY A 171 -0.91 10.07 -5.27
C GLY A 171 -0.67 11.49 -4.74
N PHE A 172 -1.74 12.06 -4.16
CA PHE A 172 -1.74 13.39 -3.55
C PHE A 172 -0.97 13.37 -2.23
N ASP A 173 -0.11 14.39 -2.02
CA ASP A 173 0.76 14.40 -0.85
C ASP A 173 0.04 14.90 0.42
N PRO A 174 0.01 14.11 1.49
CA PRO A 174 -0.56 14.51 2.78
C PRO A 174 0.06 15.76 3.39
N VAL A 175 1.23 16.20 2.94
CA VAL A 175 1.86 17.44 3.37
C VAL A 175 0.96 18.65 3.14
N TYR A 176 0.05 18.60 2.16
CA TYR A 176 -0.93 19.64 1.87
C TYR A 176 -2.12 19.66 2.85
N GLY A 177 -2.20 18.71 3.77
CA GLY A 177 -3.21 18.66 4.81
C GLY A 177 -4.63 18.51 4.25
N ARG A 178 -5.52 19.47 4.54
CA ARG A 178 -6.91 19.41 4.08
C ARG A 178 -7.12 19.87 2.63
N GLY A 179 -6.07 20.25 1.92
CA GLY A 179 -6.12 20.64 0.51
C GLY A 179 -5.41 21.95 0.18
N MET A 180 -5.65 22.44 -1.01
CA MET A 180 -4.97 23.56 -1.68
C MET A 180 -3.57 23.19 -2.20
N TYR A 181 -3.39 23.29 -3.51
CA TYR A 181 -2.18 22.93 -4.28
C TYR A 181 -1.86 21.44 -4.39
N GLU A 182 -2.59 20.53 -3.74
CA GLU A 182 -2.35 19.07 -3.81
C GLU A 182 -2.45 18.51 -5.23
N HIS A 183 -3.43 18.99 -6.01
CA HIS A 183 -3.61 18.58 -7.41
C HIS A 183 -2.55 19.17 -8.32
N SER A 184 -2.16 20.44 -8.09
CA SER A 184 -1.08 21.07 -8.84
C SER A 184 0.28 20.43 -8.57
N ASP A 185 0.53 20.00 -7.32
CA ASP A 185 1.74 19.26 -6.96
C ASP A 185 1.81 17.90 -7.66
N LEU A 186 0.71 17.14 -7.66
CA LEU A 186 0.68 15.83 -8.33
C LEU A 186 0.94 15.98 -9.84
N ALA A 187 0.29 16.94 -10.49
CA ALA A 187 0.51 17.25 -11.89
C ALA A 187 1.98 17.62 -12.18
N LEU A 188 2.55 18.47 -11.33
CA LEU A 188 3.95 18.87 -11.44
C LEU A 188 4.92 17.69 -11.27
N ARG A 189 4.67 16.78 -10.31
CA ARG A 189 5.48 15.56 -10.13
C ARG A 189 5.42 14.63 -11.34
N ILE A 190 4.23 14.50 -11.95
CA ILE A 190 4.04 13.71 -13.18
C ILE A 190 4.86 14.34 -14.33
N HIS A 191 4.77 15.65 -14.49
CA HIS A 191 5.52 16.38 -15.51
C HIS A 191 7.04 16.29 -15.29
N ASN A 192 7.52 16.53 -14.08
CA ASN A 192 8.94 16.44 -13.71
C ASN A 192 9.50 15.03 -13.91
N ALA A 193 8.65 13.99 -13.80
CA ALA A 193 9.01 12.60 -14.11
C ALA A 193 9.07 12.30 -15.63
N GLY A 194 8.82 13.30 -16.49
CA GLY A 194 8.86 13.18 -17.95
C GLY A 194 7.65 12.44 -18.54
N LEU A 195 6.51 12.43 -17.84
CA LEU A 195 5.32 11.66 -18.23
C LEU A 195 4.26 12.52 -18.96
N THR A 196 4.42 13.84 -18.98
CA THR A 196 3.58 14.78 -19.72
C THR A 196 4.43 15.85 -20.39
N THR A 197 3.92 16.39 -21.50
CA THR A 197 4.57 17.50 -22.21
C THR A 197 4.46 18.82 -21.43
N TRP A 198 3.33 19.01 -20.73
CA TRP A 198 3.05 20.20 -19.93
C TRP A 198 2.67 19.81 -18.52
N ALA A 199 3.02 20.67 -17.56
CA ALA A 199 2.63 20.44 -16.17
C ALA A 199 1.10 20.53 -15.98
N TYR A 200 0.47 21.47 -16.70
CA TYR A 200 -0.96 21.76 -16.58
C TYR A 200 -1.56 21.93 -17.98
N ALA A 201 -2.38 20.97 -18.39
CA ALA A 201 -3.03 20.99 -19.68
C ALA A 201 -4.45 20.43 -19.63
N ASP A 202 -5.23 20.80 -20.63
CA ASP A 202 -6.57 20.29 -20.92
C ASP A 202 -6.70 19.99 -22.42
N ILE A 203 -7.75 19.27 -22.79
CA ILE A 203 -8.15 19.10 -24.20
C ILE A 203 -8.89 20.35 -24.69
N VAL A 204 -8.71 20.69 -25.95
CA VAL A 204 -9.45 21.79 -26.58
C VAL A 204 -10.92 21.36 -26.74
N GLY A 205 -11.84 22.24 -26.32
CA GLY A 205 -13.29 21.99 -26.41
C GLY A 205 -13.88 21.23 -25.24
N SER A 206 -13.14 21.03 -24.16
CA SER A 206 -13.59 20.37 -22.92
C SER A 206 -14.87 21.00 -22.34
N GLU A 207 -15.08 22.30 -22.53
CA GLU A 207 -16.29 23.03 -22.11
C GLU A 207 -17.58 22.56 -22.79
N LYS A 208 -17.47 21.82 -23.90
CA LYS A 208 -18.61 21.19 -24.59
C LYS A 208 -18.92 19.79 -24.07
N LEU A 209 -18.02 19.24 -23.31
CA LEU A 209 -18.09 17.85 -22.82
C LEU A 209 -18.38 17.78 -21.32
N ILE A 210 -17.94 18.77 -20.58
CA ILE A 210 -17.97 18.83 -19.12
C ILE A 210 -18.59 20.12 -18.65
N HIS A 211 -19.36 20.03 -17.60
CA HIS A 211 -19.97 21.14 -16.89
C HIS A 211 -19.48 21.19 -15.45
N SER A 212 -19.23 22.38 -14.92
CA SER A 212 -18.94 22.60 -13.51
C SER A 212 -19.79 23.74 -12.95
N LEU A 213 -20.33 23.56 -11.76
CA LEU A 213 -20.91 24.65 -10.99
C LEU A 213 -19.78 25.59 -10.52
N ASP A 214 -20.10 26.89 -10.47
CA ASP A 214 -19.22 27.82 -9.79
C ASP A 214 -19.34 27.64 -8.28
N GLU A 215 -18.35 26.98 -7.67
CA GLU A 215 -18.37 26.75 -6.23
C GLU A 215 -18.48 28.03 -5.38
N HIS A 216 -18.19 29.21 -5.96
CA HIS A 216 -18.37 30.49 -5.25
C HIS A 216 -19.84 30.93 -5.19
N GLU A 217 -20.67 30.50 -6.15
CA GLU A 217 -22.08 30.91 -6.25
C GLU A 217 -23.04 29.83 -5.81
N ALA A 218 -22.69 28.54 -5.93
CA ALA A 218 -23.64 27.45 -5.82
C ALA A 218 -23.56 26.67 -4.50
N VAL A 219 -22.44 26.70 -3.76
CA VAL A 219 -22.24 25.77 -2.66
C VAL A 219 -21.53 26.43 -1.47
N GLU A 220 -22.10 26.24 -0.28
CA GLU A 220 -21.44 26.60 0.98
C GLU A 220 -20.16 25.75 1.18
N ARG A 221 -19.07 26.43 1.53
CA ARG A 221 -17.76 25.77 1.69
C ARG A 221 -17.63 25.19 3.10
N SER A 222 -17.21 23.95 3.18
CA SER A 222 -17.00 23.24 4.44
C SER A 222 -15.82 23.80 5.28
N VAL A 223 -14.85 24.46 4.63
CA VAL A 223 -13.69 25.07 5.32
C VAL A 223 -13.90 26.59 5.41
N PRO A 224 -13.87 27.19 6.62
CA PRO A 224 -14.00 28.64 6.80
C PRO A 224 -12.95 29.43 6.02
N LYS A 225 -13.32 30.65 5.58
CA LYS A 225 -12.43 31.50 4.75
C LYS A 225 -11.06 31.77 5.40
N PRO A 226 -10.94 32.10 6.71
CA PRO A 226 -9.63 32.32 7.33
C PRO A 226 -8.73 31.10 7.26
N ASP A 227 -9.27 29.90 7.51
CA ASP A 227 -8.54 28.64 7.49
C ASP A 227 -8.04 28.31 6.08
N ARG A 228 -8.85 28.61 5.06
CA ARG A 228 -8.44 28.45 3.65
C ARG A 228 -7.32 29.39 3.26
N VAL A 229 -7.37 30.64 3.69
CA VAL A 229 -6.29 31.62 3.45
C VAL A 229 -4.97 31.10 4.06
N ALA A 230 -5.01 30.66 5.33
CA ALA A 230 -3.85 30.09 6.00
C ALA A 230 -3.30 28.85 5.29
N LEU A 231 -4.19 27.96 4.80
CA LEU A 231 -3.79 26.80 4.01
C LEU A 231 -3.12 27.19 2.69
N VAL A 232 -3.67 28.17 1.97
CA VAL A 232 -3.08 28.68 0.73
C VAL A 232 -1.70 29.27 0.99
N GLU A 233 -1.55 30.15 2.00
CA GLU A 233 -0.26 30.79 2.33
C GLU A 233 0.82 29.79 2.73
N ARG A 234 0.43 28.71 3.44
CA ARG A 234 1.34 27.63 3.80
C ARG A 234 1.71 26.80 2.56
N ASN A 235 0.71 26.38 1.83
CA ASN A 235 0.87 25.34 0.79
C ASN A 235 1.51 25.87 -0.49
N VAL A 236 1.32 27.16 -0.80
CA VAL A 236 2.02 27.81 -1.93
C VAL A 236 3.55 27.78 -1.77
N LYS A 237 4.05 27.90 -0.52
CA LYS A 237 5.49 27.83 -0.24
C LYS A 237 6.04 26.43 -0.56
N ILE A 238 5.35 25.38 -0.09
CA ILE A 238 5.70 23.97 -0.37
C ILE A 238 5.67 23.71 -1.88
N HIS A 239 4.61 24.15 -2.55
CA HIS A 239 4.45 23.96 -3.99
C HIS A 239 5.56 24.65 -4.79
N ASN A 240 5.89 25.91 -4.45
CA ASN A 240 6.96 26.66 -5.12
C ASN A 240 8.34 26.00 -4.92
N GLU A 241 8.65 25.57 -3.70
CA GLU A 241 9.90 24.84 -3.41
C GLU A 241 10.01 23.56 -4.25
N ARG A 242 8.95 22.78 -4.36
CA ARG A 242 8.92 21.55 -5.18
C ARG A 242 9.03 21.84 -6.67
N ARG A 243 8.38 22.87 -7.14
CA ARG A 243 8.52 23.34 -8.53
C ARG A 243 9.96 23.72 -8.83
N ASP A 244 10.58 24.52 -7.96
CA ASP A 244 11.93 25.05 -8.16
C ASP A 244 13.02 23.97 -8.02
N THR A 245 12.76 22.91 -7.24
CA THR A 245 13.67 21.76 -7.07
C THR A 245 13.43 20.62 -8.06
N GLY A 246 12.35 20.66 -8.85
CA GLY A 246 12.00 19.58 -9.76
C GLY A 246 11.64 18.27 -9.05
N PHE A 247 10.93 18.34 -7.90
CA PHE A 247 10.60 17.19 -7.09
C PHE A 247 9.79 16.14 -7.86
N THR A 248 10.24 14.85 -7.81
CA THR A 248 9.63 13.69 -8.47
C THR A 248 9.40 12.51 -7.53
N GLY A 249 9.51 12.72 -6.22
CA GLY A 249 9.39 11.64 -5.23
C GLY A 249 8.05 10.92 -5.30
N TYR A 250 8.09 9.58 -5.13
CA TYR A 250 6.86 8.79 -4.98
C TYR A 250 6.16 9.13 -3.66
N VAL A 251 4.84 9.36 -3.73
CA VAL A 251 4.00 9.61 -2.56
C VAL A 251 2.95 8.50 -2.43
N GLU A 252 2.97 7.79 -1.32
CA GLU A 252 1.99 6.74 -1.06
C GLU A 252 0.59 7.34 -0.85
N TYR A 253 -0.37 6.87 -1.62
CA TYR A 253 -1.76 7.34 -1.61
C TYR A 253 -2.72 6.41 -0.87
N ARG A 254 -2.32 5.16 -0.64
CA ARG A 254 -3.13 4.22 0.13
C ARG A 254 -3.07 4.59 1.61
N GLN A 255 -4.20 4.43 2.29
CA GLN A 255 -4.23 4.60 3.74
C GLN A 255 -3.24 3.64 4.40
N GLN A 256 -2.23 4.20 5.05
CA GLN A 256 -1.23 3.39 5.74
C GLN A 256 -1.87 2.57 6.85
N ARG A 257 -1.47 1.30 6.93
CA ARG A 257 -1.97 0.32 7.91
C ARG A 257 -0.82 -0.34 8.64
N ASP A 258 -1.01 -0.52 9.93
CA ASP A 258 -0.14 -1.39 10.70
C ASP A 258 -0.64 -2.82 10.53
N VAL A 259 0.27 -3.77 10.36
CA VAL A 259 -0.09 -5.15 10.03
C VAL A 259 0.67 -6.16 10.87
N VAL A 260 -0.03 -7.24 11.24
CA VAL A 260 0.59 -8.45 11.78
C VAL A 260 0.44 -9.57 10.77
N ILE A 261 1.54 -10.12 10.34
CA ILE A 261 1.60 -11.21 9.37
C ILE A 261 2.05 -12.48 10.07
N THR A 262 1.30 -13.54 9.88
CA THR A 262 1.74 -14.88 10.24
C THR A 262 1.80 -15.79 9.01
N THR A 263 2.55 -16.87 9.13
CA THR A 263 2.58 -17.94 8.13
C THR A 263 2.16 -19.25 8.75
N LEU A 264 1.26 -19.97 8.11
CA LEU A 264 0.90 -21.34 8.47
C LEU A 264 1.06 -22.23 7.22
N LEU A 265 2.25 -22.82 7.09
CA LEU A 265 2.68 -23.61 5.94
C LEU A 265 2.75 -25.09 6.37
N THR A 266 1.76 -25.89 6.02
CA THR A 266 1.62 -27.28 6.47
C THR A 266 1.57 -28.30 5.34
N SER A 267 1.80 -27.85 4.08
CA SER A 267 1.92 -28.77 2.92
C SER A 267 3.08 -29.76 3.08
N GLN A 268 4.17 -29.32 3.73
CA GLN A 268 5.35 -30.15 4.02
C GLN A 268 5.47 -30.43 5.52
N PRO A 269 6.12 -31.55 5.91
CA PRO A 269 6.42 -31.81 7.31
C PRO A 269 7.31 -30.73 7.94
N ASP A 270 7.10 -30.48 9.24
CA ASP A 270 7.99 -29.61 10.02
C ASP A 270 9.40 -30.26 10.10
N PRO A 271 10.45 -29.60 9.56
CA PRO A 271 11.79 -30.18 9.52
C PRO A 271 12.42 -30.40 10.91
N GLN A 272 11.99 -29.62 11.91
CA GLN A 272 12.51 -29.75 13.28
C GLN A 272 11.86 -30.85 14.05
N ARG A 273 10.55 -31.08 13.82
CA ARG A 273 9.75 -32.06 14.57
C ARG A 273 9.52 -33.38 13.81
N GLY A 274 9.78 -33.38 12.49
CA GLY A 274 9.55 -34.54 11.62
C GLY A 274 8.09 -34.93 11.42
N VAL A 275 7.15 -34.07 11.83
CA VAL A 275 5.70 -34.36 11.78
C VAL A 275 4.99 -33.41 10.82
N LYS A 276 3.96 -33.90 10.16
CA LYS A 276 3.07 -33.09 9.35
C LYS A 276 1.96 -32.53 10.23
N ILE A 277 1.84 -31.19 10.25
CA ILE A 277 0.77 -30.50 10.98
C ILE A 277 -0.52 -30.62 10.16
N THR A 278 -1.62 -31.03 10.80
CA THR A 278 -2.95 -31.01 10.19
C THR A 278 -3.42 -29.53 10.09
N PRO A 279 -3.74 -29.02 8.91
CA PRO A 279 -4.21 -27.64 8.76
C PRO A 279 -5.57 -27.47 9.47
N SER A 280 -5.65 -26.47 10.35
CA SER A 280 -6.88 -26.03 11.00
C SER A 280 -6.82 -24.55 11.29
N PRO A 281 -7.91 -23.79 11.06
CA PRO A 281 -8.00 -22.38 11.45
C PRO A 281 -7.87 -22.18 12.96
N ASP A 282 -8.20 -23.18 13.78
CA ASP A 282 -8.10 -23.14 15.25
C ASP A 282 -6.66 -22.91 15.73
N LEU A 283 -5.66 -23.32 14.93
CA LEU A 283 -4.25 -23.09 15.23
C LEU A 283 -3.93 -21.59 15.35
N LEU A 284 -4.69 -20.73 14.66
CA LEU A 284 -4.52 -19.27 14.64
C LEU A 284 -5.52 -18.55 15.55
N ALA A 285 -6.45 -19.24 16.20
CA ALA A 285 -7.57 -18.60 16.92
C ALA A 285 -7.12 -17.70 18.07
N LYS A 286 -6.15 -18.12 18.88
CA LYS A 286 -5.62 -17.34 20.01
C LYS A 286 -4.83 -16.14 19.54
N TRP A 287 -3.99 -16.32 18.52
CA TRP A 287 -3.24 -15.26 17.87
C TRP A 287 -4.21 -14.20 17.33
N ALA A 288 -5.17 -14.59 16.50
CA ALA A 288 -6.13 -13.66 15.91
C ALA A 288 -6.94 -12.88 16.96
N ALA A 289 -7.44 -13.56 17.99
CA ALA A 289 -8.20 -12.94 19.06
C ALA A 289 -7.38 -11.96 19.92
N SER A 290 -6.06 -12.08 19.94
CA SER A 290 -5.17 -11.21 20.70
C SER A 290 -4.87 -9.88 19.99
N LEU A 291 -5.00 -9.79 18.67
CA LEU A 291 -4.56 -8.65 17.87
C LEU A 291 -5.41 -7.41 18.11
N LYS A 292 -4.76 -6.24 18.15
CA LYS A 292 -5.40 -4.93 18.44
C LYS A 292 -4.83 -3.83 17.54
N GLY A 293 -5.74 -3.04 16.96
CA GLY A 293 -5.38 -1.83 16.21
C GLY A 293 -4.54 -2.10 14.94
N CYS A 294 -4.74 -3.26 14.29
CA CYS A 294 -3.97 -3.62 13.12
C CYS A 294 -4.77 -4.49 12.15
N HIS A 295 -4.27 -4.55 10.92
CA HIS A 295 -4.70 -5.54 9.95
C HIS A 295 -3.99 -6.87 10.22
N ALA A 296 -4.74 -7.97 10.19
CA ALA A 296 -4.21 -9.32 10.41
C ALA A 296 -4.16 -10.10 9.10
N VAL A 297 -3.00 -10.70 8.79
CA VAL A 297 -2.80 -11.48 7.56
C VAL A 297 -2.22 -12.85 7.89
N ALA A 298 -2.81 -13.90 7.34
CA ALA A 298 -2.29 -15.26 7.39
C ALA A 298 -1.91 -15.73 5.97
N LEU A 299 -0.61 -15.95 5.75
CA LEU A 299 -0.10 -16.57 4.53
C LEU A 299 -0.11 -18.08 4.71
N THR A 300 -0.81 -18.81 3.84
CA THR A 300 -0.99 -20.25 4.00
C THR A 300 -0.99 -20.99 2.66
N ASP A 301 -0.45 -22.20 2.68
CA ASP A 301 -0.44 -23.12 1.54
C ASP A 301 -1.50 -24.23 1.66
N SER A 302 -2.31 -24.22 2.70
CA SER A 302 -3.11 -25.40 3.07
C SER A 302 -4.44 -25.11 3.76
N LEU A 303 -4.65 -23.90 4.32
CA LEU A 303 -5.92 -23.55 4.92
C LEU A 303 -6.98 -23.18 3.87
N SER A 304 -8.21 -23.61 4.11
CA SER A 304 -9.39 -23.18 3.35
C SER A 304 -10.18 -22.05 4.03
N ALA A 305 -9.88 -21.78 5.32
CA ALA A 305 -10.49 -20.73 6.11
C ALA A 305 -9.52 -20.26 7.20
N VAL A 306 -9.75 -19.04 7.71
CA VAL A 306 -9.00 -18.43 8.83
C VAL A 306 -9.99 -17.87 9.86
N PRO A 307 -9.55 -17.54 11.09
CA PRO A 307 -10.40 -16.89 12.07
C PRO A 307 -10.98 -15.56 11.55
N PHE A 308 -12.15 -15.20 12.08
CA PHE A 308 -12.81 -13.93 11.74
C PHE A 308 -11.87 -12.72 11.98
N GLY A 309 -11.85 -11.77 11.07
CA GLY A 309 -10.99 -10.58 11.13
C GLY A 309 -9.58 -10.78 10.60
N VAL A 310 -9.23 -11.96 10.12
CA VAL A 310 -7.94 -12.25 9.48
C VAL A 310 -8.12 -12.35 7.97
N SER A 311 -7.26 -11.70 7.21
CA SER A 311 -7.17 -11.86 5.76
C SER A 311 -6.34 -13.09 5.41
N MET A 312 -6.92 -14.00 4.66
CA MET A 312 -6.22 -15.20 4.18
C MET A 312 -5.58 -14.92 2.81
N VAL A 313 -4.31 -15.26 2.69
CA VAL A 313 -3.58 -15.21 1.41
C VAL A 313 -3.03 -16.60 1.12
N GLY A 314 -3.52 -17.20 0.04
CA GLY A 314 -3.00 -18.46 -0.47
C GLY A 314 -1.62 -18.29 -1.08
N VAL A 315 -0.66 -19.10 -0.68
CA VAL A 315 0.71 -19.07 -1.21
C VAL A 315 1.09 -20.43 -1.80
N PRO A 316 1.90 -20.46 -2.88
CA PRO A 316 2.28 -21.71 -3.52
C PRO A 316 3.22 -22.55 -2.63
N ASP A 317 3.13 -23.88 -2.78
CA ASP A 317 4.13 -24.78 -2.25
C ASP A 317 5.40 -24.72 -3.11
N VAL A 318 6.47 -24.23 -2.52
CA VAL A 318 7.79 -24.11 -3.16
C VAL A 318 8.74 -25.12 -2.52
N LYS A 319 9.56 -25.79 -3.30
CA LYS A 319 10.58 -26.74 -2.80
C LYS A 319 11.68 -26.00 -2.02
N MET A 320 11.36 -25.65 -0.80
CA MET A 320 12.21 -24.92 0.15
C MET A 320 11.84 -25.36 1.57
N ASN A 321 12.82 -25.42 2.47
CA ASN A 321 12.54 -25.62 3.89
C ASN A 321 11.51 -24.59 4.38
N VAL A 322 10.48 -25.06 5.07
CA VAL A 322 9.31 -24.26 5.48
C VAL A 322 9.68 -23.00 6.29
N TYR A 323 10.72 -23.09 7.13
CA TYR A 323 11.20 -21.95 7.92
C TYR A 323 11.84 -20.85 7.07
N PHE A 324 12.46 -21.19 5.94
CA PHE A 324 12.98 -20.20 4.98
C PHE A 324 11.90 -19.75 4.01
N ARG A 325 10.98 -20.67 3.63
CA ARG A 325 9.86 -20.38 2.72
C ARG A 325 8.94 -19.30 3.26
N ARG A 326 8.72 -19.22 4.59
CA ARG A 326 7.93 -18.15 5.21
C ARG A 326 8.47 -16.76 4.85
N TRP A 327 9.77 -16.55 4.85
CA TRP A 327 10.39 -15.26 4.53
C TRP A 327 10.23 -14.90 3.05
N LEU A 328 10.25 -15.89 2.15
CA LEU A 328 9.98 -15.67 0.74
C LEU A 328 8.56 -15.15 0.54
N HIS A 329 7.56 -15.80 1.14
CA HIS A 329 6.17 -15.38 1.01
C HIS A 329 5.88 -14.04 1.70
N ILE A 330 6.46 -13.79 2.88
CA ILE A 330 6.38 -12.49 3.54
C ILE A 330 6.95 -11.39 2.64
N TRP A 331 8.14 -11.61 2.08
CA TRP A 331 8.77 -10.63 1.19
C TRP A 331 7.96 -10.36 -0.08
N GLN A 332 7.40 -11.41 -0.71
CA GLN A 332 6.53 -11.28 -1.87
C GLN A 332 5.26 -10.49 -1.53
N HIS A 333 4.59 -10.85 -0.46
CA HIS A 333 3.39 -10.16 0.02
C HIS A 333 3.65 -8.67 0.31
N LEU A 334 4.74 -8.36 1.00
CA LEU A 334 5.09 -6.97 1.30
C LEU A 334 5.43 -6.14 0.06
N ARG A 335 5.91 -6.75 -1.02
CA ARG A 335 6.13 -6.03 -2.29
C ARG A 335 4.84 -5.53 -2.91
N GLU A 336 3.76 -6.26 -2.74
CA GLU A 336 2.44 -5.98 -3.30
C GLU A 336 1.61 -5.02 -2.44
N HIS A 337 2.05 -4.76 -1.19
CA HIS A 337 1.32 -3.96 -0.20
C HIS A 337 2.13 -2.75 0.29
N PRO A 338 2.29 -1.71 -0.55
CA PRO A 338 3.02 -0.49 -0.17
C PRO A 338 2.34 0.32 0.92
N GLU A 339 1.03 0.11 1.16
CA GLU A 339 0.24 0.78 2.20
C GLU A 339 0.58 0.34 3.63
N TYR A 340 1.38 -0.72 3.82
CA TYR A 340 1.77 -1.16 5.16
C TYR A 340 2.84 -0.24 5.75
N ARG A 341 2.58 0.29 6.94
CA ARG A 341 3.46 1.20 7.69
C ARG A 341 4.43 0.42 8.58
N PHE A 342 3.91 -0.05 9.71
CA PHE A 342 4.63 -0.93 10.61
C PHE A 342 4.13 -2.36 10.48
N ILE A 343 5.06 -3.29 10.55
CA ILE A 343 4.80 -4.71 10.35
C ILE A 343 5.37 -5.48 11.54
N TRP A 344 4.61 -6.48 11.97
CA TRP A 344 5.11 -7.56 12.77
C TRP A 344 4.90 -8.89 12.06
N CYS A 345 5.98 -9.66 11.88
CA CYS A 345 5.94 -11.06 11.50
C CYS A 345 6.01 -11.90 12.76
N THR A 346 5.01 -12.74 13.00
CA THR A 346 4.89 -13.52 14.23
C THR A 346 4.56 -14.97 13.95
N ASP A 347 5.00 -15.88 14.80
CA ASP A 347 4.50 -17.26 14.79
C ASP A 347 3.04 -17.26 15.28
N GLY A 348 2.10 -17.72 14.43
CA GLY A 348 0.67 -17.64 14.71
C GLY A 348 0.16 -18.69 15.71
N THR A 349 0.98 -19.69 16.05
CA THR A 349 0.58 -20.79 16.93
C THR A 349 0.93 -20.56 18.40
N ASP A 350 1.94 -19.74 18.69
CA ASP A 350 2.51 -19.58 20.03
C ASP A 350 2.84 -18.14 20.45
N VAL A 351 2.48 -17.16 19.61
CA VAL A 351 2.63 -15.72 19.90
C VAL A 351 1.27 -15.07 20.07
N GLU A 352 1.09 -14.27 21.10
CA GLU A 352 -0.12 -13.49 21.37
C GLU A 352 0.23 -12.02 21.64
N MET A 353 -0.56 -11.08 21.09
CA MET A 353 -0.39 -9.67 21.38
C MET A 353 -0.94 -9.33 22.78
N LEU A 354 -0.13 -8.76 23.64
CA LEU A 354 -0.53 -8.26 24.95
C LEU A 354 -0.90 -6.76 24.86
N ARG A 355 -0.12 -6.01 24.10
CA ARG A 355 -0.27 -4.58 23.86
C ARG A 355 0.00 -4.25 22.41
N ALA A 356 -0.74 -3.27 21.88
CA ALA A 356 -0.46 -2.71 20.57
C ALA A 356 0.89 -1.96 20.59
N PRO A 357 1.83 -2.27 19.70
CA PRO A 357 3.17 -1.67 19.71
C PRO A 357 3.27 -0.38 18.88
N TRP A 358 2.23 -0.03 18.13
CA TRP A 358 2.28 0.88 17.00
C TRP A 358 2.78 2.28 17.33
N ASP A 359 2.39 2.83 18.49
CA ASP A 359 2.74 4.19 18.93
C ASP A 359 4.19 4.27 19.49
N GLU A 360 4.79 3.12 19.81
CA GLU A 360 6.15 3.05 20.35
C GLU A 360 7.18 2.61 19.31
N MET A 361 6.73 2.20 18.11
CA MET A 361 7.65 1.81 17.04
C MET A 361 8.28 3.02 16.37
N VAL A 362 9.60 2.96 16.22
CA VAL A 362 10.40 4.02 15.63
C VAL A 362 10.88 3.59 14.24
N PRO A 363 10.62 4.40 13.17
CA PRO A 363 11.16 4.11 11.85
C PRO A 363 12.68 3.92 11.86
N GLY A 364 13.15 2.94 11.11
CA GLY A 364 14.56 2.59 11.03
C GLY A 364 15.06 1.66 12.15
N LYS A 365 14.24 1.34 13.14
CA LYS A 365 14.52 0.29 14.13
C LYS A 365 13.88 -1.04 13.72
N VAL A 366 14.54 -2.14 14.05
CA VAL A 366 14.11 -3.50 13.79
C VAL A 366 13.99 -4.24 15.12
N TYR A 367 12.79 -4.67 15.44
CA TYR A 367 12.45 -5.28 16.71
C TYR A 367 12.45 -6.80 16.56
N VAL A 368 13.18 -7.51 17.39
CA VAL A 368 13.35 -8.96 17.27
C VAL A 368 13.18 -9.67 18.61
N GLY A 369 12.67 -10.89 18.55
CA GLY A 369 12.60 -11.80 19.68
C GLY A 369 13.98 -12.33 20.07
N SER A 370 14.09 -12.85 21.29
CA SER A 370 15.29 -13.49 21.81
C SER A 370 14.99 -14.76 22.59
N GLU A 371 15.95 -15.69 22.63
CA GLU A 371 15.90 -16.87 23.45
C GLU A 371 16.54 -16.62 24.82
N PRO A 372 16.15 -17.36 25.86
CA PRO A 372 16.88 -17.34 27.16
C PRO A 372 18.19 -18.14 27.10
N LYS A 373 18.85 -18.12 25.94
CA LYS A 373 20.05 -18.90 25.62
C LYS A 373 21.01 -18.06 24.80
N THR A 374 22.26 -18.45 24.74
CA THR A 374 23.28 -17.90 23.85
C THR A 374 23.54 -18.82 22.66
N TYR A 375 24.30 -18.35 21.66
CA TYR A 375 24.74 -19.20 20.56
C TYR A 375 25.69 -20.32 20.98
N ALA A 376 26.18 -20.35 22.24
CA ALA A 376 26.94 -21.48 22.80
C ALA A 376 26.08 -22.73 23.05
N ASP A 377 24.73 -22.61 23.01
CA ASP A 377 23.83 -23.74 23.20
C ASP A 377 24.08 -24.84 22.16
N SER A 378 24.18 -26.09 22.63
CA SER A 378 24.52 -27.24 21.76
C SER A 378 23.50 -27.46 20.64
N TRP A 379 22.22 -27.10 20.85
CA TRP A 379 21.17 -27.20 19.85
C TRP A 379 21.51 -26.36 18.61
N ALA A 380 22.02 -25.14 18.79
CA ALA A 380 22.40 -24.28 17.69
C ALA A 380 23.41 -24.98 16.75
N LYS A 381 24.46 -25.55 17.34
CA LYS A 381 25.54 -26.22 16.62
C LYS A 381 25.10 -27.52 15.95
N GLN A 382 24.27 -28.31 16.64
CA GLN A 382 23.82 -29.61 16.15
C GLN A 382 22.82 -29.50 14.99
N ASN A 383 21.99 -28.45 14.99
CA ASN A 383 20.89 -28.30 14.04
C ASN A 383 21.18 -27.35 12.86
N HIS A 384 22.38 -26.77 12.80
CA HIS A 384 22.81 -25.87 11.74
C HIS A 384 24.23 -26.24 11.28
N PRO A 385 24.39 -27.34 10.55
CA PRO A 385 25.71 -27.94 10.24
C PRO A 385 26.49 -27.19 9.15
N GLU A 386 25.87 -26.28 8.44
CA GLU A 386 26.52 -25.53 7.35
C GLU A 386 27.67 -24.67 7.89
N ARG A 387 28.78 -24.66 7.17
CA ARG A 387 30.01 -23.99 7.55
C ARG A 387 29.79 -22.53 7.95
N ILE A 388 29.01 -21.77 7.19
CA ILE A 388 28.73 -20.36 7.47
C ILE A 388 28.00 -20.18 8.81
N TYR A 389 27.10 -21.12 9.17
CA TYR A 389 26.41 -21.10 10.44
C TYR A 389 27.33 -21.47 11.58
N GLN A 390 28.19 -22.47 11.40
CA GLN A 390 29.18 -22.88 12.42
C GLN A 390 30.18 -21.76 12.72
N GLU A 391 30.70 -21.07 11.69
CA GLU A 391 31.57 -19.91 11.83
C GLU A 391 30.89 -18.77 12.61
N PHE A 392 29.63 -18.48 12.30
CA PHE A 392 28.86 -17.48 13.02
C PHE A 392 28.61 -17.87 14.49
N ILE A 393 28.19 -19.10 14.76
CA ILE A 393 27.95 -19.62 16.11
C ILE A 393 29.23 -19.50 16.95
N GLU A 394 30.37 -19.84 16.40
CA GLU A 394 31.67 -19.77 17.12
C GLU A 394 32.06 -18.32 17.39
N ALA A 395 31.94 -17.43 16.43
CA ALA A 395 32.25 -16.01 16.57
C ALA A 395 31.33 -15.28 17.57
N HIS A 396 30.11 -15.76 17.77
CA HIS A 396 29.08 -15.12 18.59
C HIS A 396 28.61 -15.95 19.80
N ARG A 397 29.43 -16.89 20.26
CA ARG A 397 29.06 -17.84 21.33
C ARG A 397 28.46 -17.20 22.60
N GLY A 398 28.96 -16.04 23.00
CA GLY A 398 28.51 -15.32 24.19
C GLY A 398 27.29 -14.45 23.97
N ASP A 399 26.86 -14.22 22.72
CA ASP A 399 25.73 -13.38 22.41
C ASP A 399 24.41 -14.12 22.64
N VAL A 400 23.38 -13.38 23.08
CA VAL A 400 22.02 -13.92 23.21
C VAL A 400 21.53 -14.34 21.85
N MET A 401 21.00 -15.56 21.76
CA MET A 401 20.41 -16.09 20.51
C MET A 401 19.08 -15.40 20.22
N LEU A 402 18.93 -14.89 18.99
CA LEU A 402 17.71 -14.25 18.55
C LEU A 402 16.67 -15.29 18.14
N ASN A 403 15.38 -14.96 18.33
CA ASN A 403 14.25 -15.83 18.00
C ASN A 403 13.55 -15.31 16.74
N ALA A 404 13.46 -16.17 15.73
CA ALA A 404 12.87 -15.86 14.43
C ALA A 404 11.32 -15.86 14.43
N GLY A 405 10.68 -16.16 15.54
CA GLY A 405 9.21 -16.11 15.70
C GLY A 405 8.66 -14.69 15.91
N LEU A 406 9.54 -13.66 16.03
CA LEU A 406 9.16 -12.26 16.17
C LEU A 406 10.12 -11.36 15.41
N LEU A 407 9.59 -10.64 14.42
CA LEU A 407 10.28 -9.59 13.67
C LEU A 407 9.34 -8.41 13.47
N GLY A 408 9.72 -7.21 13.93
CA GLY A 408 8.96 -5.98 13.73
C GLY A 408 9.81 -4.86 13.13
N GLY A 409 9.18 -3.94 12.42
CA GLY A 409 9.84 -2.78 11.82
C GLY A 409 8.97 -2.07 10.80
N THR A 410 9.52 -1.08 10.09
CA THR A 410 8.84 -0.52 8.92
C THR A 410 8.78 -1.57 7.80
N ARG A 411 7.87 -1.36 6.84
CA ARG A 411 7.79 -2.22 5.64
C ARG A 411 9.16 -2.40 4.98
N ALA A 412 9.90 -1.31 4.78
CA ALA A 412 11.22 -1.34 4.15
C ALA A 412 12.22 -2.19 4.95
N ASP A 413 12.22 -2.05 6.28
CA ASP A 413 13.13 -2.77 7.17
C ASP A 413 12.84 -4.27 7.18
N VAL A 414 11.55 -4.66 7.31
CA VAL A 414 11.14 -6.06 7.31
C VAL A 414 11.38 -6.72 5.95
N MET A 415 11.13 -6.00 4.85
CA MET A 415 11.47 -6.49 3.51
C MET A 415 12.97 -6.71 3.32
N ALA A 416 13.80 -5.77 3.77
CA ALA A 416 15.26 -5.90 3.69
C ALA A 416 15.76 -7.08 4.52
N PHE A 417 15.18 -7.28 5.71
CA PHE A 417 15.50 -8.41 6.59
C PHE A 417 15.11 -9.76 5.96
N ALA A 418 13.88 -9.89 5.51
CA ALA A 418 13.40 -11.11 4.83
C ALA A 418 14.22 -11.43 3.59
N HIS A 419 14.54 -10.42 2.75
CA HIS A 419 15.40 -10.58 1.59
C HIS A 419 16.82 -11.01 1.98
N GLY A 420 17.35 -10.52 3.09
CA GLY A 420 18.63 -10.95 3.64
C GLY A 420 18.65 -12.46 3.94
N ILE A 421 17.61 -12.98 4.58
CA ILE A 421 17.46 -14.42 4.88
C ILE A 421 17.36 -15.24 3.57
N ILE A 422 16.55 -14.79 2.61
CA ILE A 422 16.38 -15.45 1.32
C ILE A 422 17.71 -15.52 0.55
N ARG A 423 18.44 -14.41 0.49
CA ARG A 423 19.77 -14.36 -0.16
C ARG A 423 20.76 -15.30 0.51
N LEU A 424 20.77 -15.36 1.83
CA LEU A 424 21.64 -16.26 2.57
C LEU A 424 21.30 -17.72 2.29
N TYR A 425 20.02 -18.07 2.29
CA TYR A 425 19.55 -19.41 1.92
C TYR A 425 20.04 -19.84 0.54
N TYR A 426 19.77 -19.04 -0.49
CA TYR A 426 20.20 -19.39 -1.86
C TYR A 426 21.73 -19.42 -2.02
N ARG A 427 22.46 -18.58 -1.30
CA ARG A 427 23.92 -18.64 -1.27
C ARG A 427 24.41 -19.97 -0.74
N ILE A 428 23.83 -20.48 0.36
CA ILE A 428 24.18 -21.75 0.97
C ILE A 428 23.80 -22.92 0.04
N GLU A 429 22.58 -22.92 -0.49
CA GLU A 429 22.12 -23.96 -1.41
C GLU A 429 22.96 -24.02 -2.70
N SER A 430 23.32 -22.86 -3.25
CA SER A 430 24.23 -22.79 -4.41
C SER A 430 25.61 -23.36 -4.07
N TYR A 431 26.16 -23.06 -2.92
CA TYR A 431 27.45 -23.60 -2.46
C TYR A 431 27.38 -25.10 -2.29
N ARG A 432 26.33 -25.63 -1.67
CA ARG A 432 26.09 -27.09 -1.52
C ARG A 432 26.01 -27.78 -2.87
N PHE A 433 25.30 -27.22 -3.82
CA PHE A 433 25.16 -27.77 -5.18
C PHE A 433 26.53 -27.88 -5.88
N TRP A 434 27.34 -26.81 -5.87
CA TRP A 434 28.62 -26.77 -6.56
C TRP A 434 29.72 -27.60 -5.89
N LYS A 435 29.74 -27.63 -4.55
CA LYS A 435 30.77 -28.36 -3.79
C LYS A 435 30.42 -29.81 -3.54
N LYS A 436 29.22 -30.27 -3.90
CA LYS A 436 28.71 -31.61 -3.61
C LYS A 436 28.85 -31.99 -2.13
N GLU A 437 28.76 -31.01 -1.25
CA GLU A 437 28.82 -31.25 0.20
C GLU A 437 27.55 -31.98 0.64
N GLN A 438 27.74 -33.16 1.22
CA GLN A 438 26.67 -33.97 1.84
C GLN A 438 26.36 -33.56 3.29
N ALA A 439 26.84 -32.41 3.73
CA ALA A 439 26.50 -31.91 5.06
C ALA A 439 24.97 -31.80 5.21
N GLY A 440 24.43 -32.20 6.34
CA GLY A 440 23.02 -32.05 6.66
C GLY A 440 22.52 -30.61 6.42
N ALA A 441 21.22 -30.45 6.18
CA ALA A 441 20.63 -29.12 6.06
C ALA A 441 20.22 -28.60 7.44
N ALA A 442 20.30 -27.28 7.65
CA ALA A 442 19.73 -26.64 8.82
C ALA A 442 18.24 -26.98 8.96
N VAL A 443 17.83 -27.34 10.17
CA VAL A 443 16.43 -27.67 10.47
C VAL A 443 15.54 -26.44 10.46
N GLY A 444 16.13 -25.23 10.67
CA GLY A 444 15.39 -23.97 10.72
C GLY A 444 16.26 -22.77 10.37
N ASP A 445 15.68 -21.61 10.54
CA ASP A 445 16.23 -20.31 10.11
C ASP A 445 16.86 -19.47 11.24
N MET A 446 16.92 -19.99 12.47
CA MET A 446 17.37 -19.25 13.65
C MET A 446 18.77 -18.62 13.49
N ILE A 447 19.74 -19.38 12.98
CA ILE A 447 21.10 -18.87 12.79
C ILE A 447 21.18 -17.92 11.61
N ALA A 448 20.44 -18.21 10.52
CA ALA A 448 20.31 -17.27 9.40
C ALA A 448 19.71 -15.93 9.85
N PHE A 449 18.68 -15.98 10.70
CA PHE A 449 18.07 -14.81 11.31
C PHE A 449 19.09 -14.01 12.13
N GLY A 450 19.90 -14.66 12.95
CA GLY A 450 20.99 -14.04 13.72
C GLY A 450 22.04 -13.35 12.84
N ILE A 451 22.48 -14.03 11.77
CA ILE A 451 23.45 -13.46 10.80
C ILE A 451 22.89 -12.20 10.14
N VAL A 452 21.63 -12.24 9.69
CA VAL A 452 20.99 -11.08 9.06
C VAL A 452 20.80 -9.96 10.08
N ALA A 453 20.34 -10.26 11.30
CA ALA A 453 20.17 -9.25 12.34
C ALA A 453 21.47 -8.49 12.65
N LYS A 454 22.61 -9.18 12.69
CA LYS A 454 23.92 -8.53 12.88
C LYS A 454 24.26 -7.50 11.80
N SER A 455 23.78 -7.69 10.57
CA SER A 455 24.00 -6.70 9.50
C SER A 455 23.22 -5.39 9.69
N PHE A 456 22.21 -5.38 10.58
CA PHE A 456 21.45 -4.17 10.93
C PHE A 456 22.11 -3.38 12.09
N GLY A 457 23.12 -3.95 12.77
CA GLY A 457 23.89 -3.27 13.81
C GLY A 457 23.02 -2.74 14.96
N ASP A 458 23.22 -1.47 15.33
CA ASP A 458 22.52 -0.75 16.39
C ASP A 458 21.03 -0.43 16.10
N ARG A 459 20.55 -0.78 14.92
CA ARG A 459 19.14 -0.71 14.56
C ARG A 459 18.32 -1.83 15.21
N ILE A 460 18.94 -2.92 15.64
CA ILE A 460 18.28 -4.04 16.30
C ILE A 460 17.86 -3.66 17.72
N VAL A 461 16.60 -3.90 18.03
CA VAL A 461 16.00 -3.70 19.35
C VAL A 461 15.51 -5.04 19.89
N THR A 462 15.99 -5.41 21.07
CA THR A 462 15.58 -6.61 21.82
C THR A 462 15.19 -6.23 23.24
N GLY A 463 14.70 -7.18 23.99
CA GLY A 463 14.49 -7.03 25.42
C GLY A 463 13.04 -7.20 25.89
N PRO A 464 12.78 -7.00 27.20
CA PRO A 464 11.53 -7.35 27.85
C PRO A 464 10.32 -6.54 27.37
N ARG A 465 10.55 -5.39 26.72
CA ARG A 465 9.49 -4.62 26.11
C ARG A 465 8.93 -5.31 24.87
N ILE A 466 9.75 -6.08 24.16
CA ILE A 466 9.36 -6.74 22.91
C ILE A 466 8.46 -7.95 23.22
N HIS A 467 8.95 -8.86 24.05
CA HIS A 467 8.22 -10.09 24.39
C HIS A 467 8.51 -10.58 25.80
N THR A 468 7.61 -11.43 26.30
CA THR A 468 7.82 -12.19 27.54
C THR A 468 8.99 -13.16 27.39
N ILE A 469 9.55 -13.60 28.50
CA ILE A 469 10.61 -14.63 28.43
C ILE A 469 10.01 -15.91 27.82
N PHE A 470 10.64 -16.40 26.76
CA PHE A 470 10.22 -17.59 26.03
C PHE A 470 10.19 -18.83 26.97
N LYS A 471 9.10 -19.59 26.91
CA LYS A 471 8.83 -20.77 27.73
C LYS A 471 8.79 -20.55 29.26
N SER A 472 8.41 -19.35 29.70
CA SER A 472 8.39 -18.99 31.14
C SER A 472 7.02 -18.48 31.62
N ASP A 473 5.93 -19.10 31.22
CA ASP A 473 4.55 -18.82 31.66
C ASP A 473 4.16 -17.31 31.67
N GLY A 474 4.80 -16.54 30.80
CA GLY A 474 4.47 -15.13 30.59
C GLY A 474 5.08 -14.16 31.60
N VAL A 475 6.24 -14.47 32.19
CA VAL A 475 7.04 -13.50 32.94
C VAL A 475 7.33 -12.28 32.06
N GLY A 476 7.00 -11.10 32.54
CA GLY A 476 7.13 -9.83 31.78
C GLY A 476 5.86 -9.36 31.08
N LYS A 477 4.70 -10.02 31.30
CA LYS A 477 3.41 -9.64 30.67
C LYS A 477 3.01 -8.18 30.89
N GLU A 478 3.40 -7.61 32.01
CA GLU A 478 3.02 -6.25 32.42
C GLU A 478 3.62 -5.16 31.53
N TYR A 479 4.71 -5.45 30.78
CA TYR A 479 5.35 -4.44 29.90
C TYR A 479 5.51 -4.88 28.46
N ALA A 480 5.51 -6.19 28.15
CA ALA A 480 5.79 -6.71 26.83
C ALA A 480 4.67 -6.40 25.82
N PHE A 481 5.03 -6.21 24.56
CA PHE A 481 4.07 -6.19 23.46
C PHE A 481 3.51 -7.56 23.16
N TRP A 482 4.38 -8.58 23.20
CA TRP A 482 4.06 -9.93 22.77
C TRP A 482 4.29 -10.94 23.89
N ARG A 483 3.34 -11.86 24.06
CA ARG A 483 3.56 -13.11 24.78
C ARG A 483 4.12 -14.12 23.81
N HIS A 484 5.25 -14.72 24.15
CA HIS A 484 5.86 -15.81 23.40
C HIS A 484 5.90 -17.05 24.30
N LYS A 485 5.25 -18.16 23.84
CA LYS A 485 5.11 -19.42 24.60
C LYS A 485 6.29 -20.33 24.42
#